data_ad533373b9c3b622fbf87799782699bf
#
_entry.id   ad533373b9c3b622fbf87799782699bf
#
_cell.length_a   1.000
_cell.length_b   1.000
_cell.length_c   1.000
_cell.angle_alpha   90.00
_cell.angle_beta   90.00
_cell.angle_gamma   90.00
#
_symmetry.space_group_name_H-M   'P 1'
#
loop_
_entity.id
_entity.type
_entity.pdbx_description
1 polymer ?
#
loop_
_entity_poly.entity_id
_entity_poly.type
_entity_poly.pdbx_seq_one_letter_code
_entity_poly.pdbx_strand_id
1 'polypeptide(L)'
;SFENGLEGWTRVEYANGSKTLLEVVDGEGVNDSKALKIQQLPENDKCCVGVKRTLTDLEPDQMYRMTARIRYSDIPNGQGTGPVIFRPNSKQYWNSSRYLYGTELKNWTNVTVDFMADDNGEAEIVAALGFWQGGMANGGRSTGTAYFDNISVVKVTDELFTLESEYMRIFIEPSKVNISVQVLQQWLKNLDKIYLSYLELMGEVPHEGRKLAIQTTKGIYSGYWALAGYPILWTANGTAVEDSFSQMLQHDDWCFGILHEIGHVFNIGDTSWNWNDEMFANFRMHYALEKNNGKVYMDGRNGKQVFTGGEILDMYKIDYENTIGTKVNDNGIHYMLARMAASITWEPYKKTFNYLRKNGGSGTNKYDKFVHFVNTLNRFAKETNPDVDVWDYFSALELESIKKQLN
;
A
#
# COMPACT_ATOMS: atom_id res chain seq x y z
N SER A 1 -3.31 24.20 18.63
CA SER A 1 -2.37 24.68 19.65
C SER A 1 -2.64 23.97 20.98
N PHE A 2 -1.72 24.07 21.90
CA PHE A 2 -1.79 23.43 23.22
C PHE A 2 -1.98 24.47 24.36
N GLU A 3 -2.52 25.64 24.05
CA GLU A 3 -2.70 26.74 25.02
C GLU A 3 -3.56 26.32 26.23
N ASN A 4 -4.55 25.46 26.01
CA ASN A 4 -5.41 24.90 27.05
C ASN A 4 -4.95 23.49 27.53
N GLY A 5 -3.67 23.18 27.42
CA GLY A 5 -3.15 21.86 27.74
C GLY A 5 -3.51 20.81 26.68
N LEU A 6 -3.86 19.62 27.12
CA LEU A 6 -4.25 18.50 26.25
C LEU A 6 -5.77 18.45 25.97
N GLU A 7 -6.49 19.56 26.10
CA GLU A 7 -7.95 19.56 25.89
C GLU A 7 -8.31 19.00 24.50
N GLY A 8 -9.15 17.95 24.48
CA GLY A 8 -9.56 17.25 23.28
C GLY A 8 -8.51 16.29 22.71
N TRP A 9 -7.34 16.16 23.35
CA TRP A 9 -6.31 15.19 23.01
C TRP A 9 -6.14 14.14 24.08
N THR A 10 -5.92 12.89 23.69
CA THR A 10 -5.68 11.76 24.58
C THR A 10 -4.31 11.17 24.29
N ARG A 11 -3.53 10.87 25.33
CA ARG A 11 -2.26 10.15 25.19
C ARG A 11 -2.50 8.79 24.55
N VAL A 12 -1.64 8.41 23.61
CA VAL A 12 -1.63 7.10 22.96
C VAL A 12 -0.23 6.53 22.95
N GLU A 13 -0.15 5.22 23.21
CA GLU A 13 1.09 4.46 23.25
C GLU A 13 0.98 3.26 22.31
N TYR A 14 1.77 3.25 21.27
CA TYR A 14 1.87 2.12 20.35
C TYR A 14 3.05 1.20 20.69
N ALA A 15 4.09 1.74 21.33
CA ALA A 15 5.25 0.98 21.80
C ALA A 15 6.02 1.73 22.89
N ASN A 16 6.43 1.00 23.95
CA ASN A 16 7.39 1.41 24.98
C ASN A 16 7.13 2.78 25.63
N GLY A 17 5.88 3.10 25.93
CA GLY A 17 5.49 4.42 26.46
C GLY A 17 5.77 4.68 27.93
N SER A 18 6.07 3.65 28.73
CA SER A 18 6.16 3.76 30.20
C SER A 18 7.26 4.69 30.70
N LYS A 19 8.28 4.98 29.89
CA LYS A 19 9.40 5.86 30.22
C LYS A 19 9.44 7.12 29.33
N THR A 20 8.42 7.35 28.54
CA THR A 20 8.34 8.51 27.66
C THR A 20 7.69 9.67 28.40
N LEU A 21 8.40 10.80 28.51
CA LEU A 21 7.84 12.04 28.99
C LEU A 21 6.90 12.60 27.91
N LEU A 22 5.70 12.96 28.29
CA LEU A 22 4.72 13.66 27.46
C LEU A 22 4.04 14.72 28.33
N GLU A 23 4.28 15.98 28.02
CA GLU A 23 3.76 17.12 28.77
C GLU A 23 3.52 18.32 27.86
N VAL A 24 2.69 19.26 28.29
CA VAL A 24 2.58 20.58 27.68
C VAL A 24 3.48 21.54 28.43
N VAL A 25 4.35 22.25 27.70
CA VAL A 25 5.36 23.14 28.24
C VAL A 25 5.10 24.58 27.81
N ASP A 26 5.26 25.51 28.76
CA ASP A 26 5.08 26.95 28.54
C ASP A 26 6.34 27.57 27.90
N GLY A 27 6.13 28.53 26.99
CA GLY A 27 7.21 29.29 26.37
C GLY A 27 8.07 28.51 25.37
N GLU A 28 7.73 27.27 25.08
CA GLU A 28 8.48 26.40 24.16
C GLU A 28 7.78 26.22 22.80
N GLY A 29 6.61 26.83 22.61
CA GLY A 29 5.83 26.80 21.40
C GLY A 29 6.28 27.84 20.35
N VAL A 30 5.51 27.96 19.29
CA VAL A 30 5.74 28.97 18.25
C VAL A 30 5.39 30.36 18.83
N ASN A 31 6.30 31.32 18.70
CA ASN A 31 6.17 32.66 19.30
C ASN A 31 5.97 32.63 20.81
N ASP A 32 6.75 31.78 21.51
CA ASP A 32 6.73 31.64 22.98
C ASP A 32 5.40 31.17 23.55
N SER A 33 4.57 30.50 22.73
CA SER A 33 3.32 29.86 23.15
C SER A 33 3.58 28.53 23.86
N LYS A 34 2.53 27.77 24.17
CA LYS A 34 2.67 26.40 24.70
C LYS A 34 2.87 25.38 23.60
N ALA A 35 3.69 24.37 23.87
CA ALA A 35 3.92 23.24 22.99
C ALA A 35 3.69 21.91 23.70
N LEU A 36 3.27 20.90 22.94
CA LEU A 36 3.36 19.52 23.37
C LEU A 36 4.81 19.04 23.22
N LYS A 37 5.45 18.65 24.33
CA LYS A 37 6.76 18.00 24.37
C LYS A 37 6.61 16.50 24.54
N ILE A 38 7.31 15.74 23.70
CA ILE A 38 7.46 14.29 23.83
C ILE A 38 8.96 13.98 23.84
N GLN A 39 9.44 13.28 24.88
CA GLN A 39 10.85 12.96 25.03
C GLN A 39 11.04 11.49 25.42
N GLN A 40 11.88 10.79 24.68
CA GLN A 40 12.36 9.45 24.99
C GLN A 40 13.88 9.49 25.14
N LEU A 41 14.35 9.14 26.32
CA LEU A 41 15.79 9.19 26.61
C LEU A 41 16.54 8.05 25.89
N PRO A 42 17.82 8.29 25.49
CA PRO A 42 18.59 7.32 24.69
C PRO A 42 18.81 5.97 25.36
N GLU A 43 18.86 5.94 26.70
CA GLU A 43 19.05 4.73 27.50
C GLU A 43 17.80 3.83 27.57
N ASN A 44 16.66 4.33 27.08
CA ASN A 44 15.41 3.58 27.04
C ASN A 44 15.21 2.93 25.67
N ASP A 45 14.37 1.91 25.64
CA ASP A 45 13.92 1.34 24.37
C ASP A 45 13.21 2.40 23.52
N LYS A 46 13.42 2.33 22.20
CA LYS A 46 12.73 3.22 21.25
C LYS A 46 11.24 3.16 21.44
N CYS A 47 10.56 4.32 21.43
CA CYS A 47 9.12 4.43 21.63
C CYS A 47 8.35 4.81 20.37
N CYS A 48 7.04 4.58 20.41
CA CYS A 48 6.06 5.24 19.59
C CYS A 48 4.94 5.74 20.50
N VAL A 49 5.00 7.01 20.86
CA VAL A 49 4.10 7.65 21.84
C VAL A 49 3.67 9.02 21.33
N GLY A 50 2.43 9.34 21.54
CA GLY A 50 1.88 10.61 21.08
C GLY A 50 0.56 10.99 21.76
N VAL A 51 -0.10 11.94 21.14
CA VAL A 51 -1.48 12.30 21.44
C VAL A 51 -2.36 12.10 20.23
N LYS A 52 -3.58 11.66 20.47
CA LYS A 52 -4.59 11.47 19.42
C LYS A 52 -5.85 12.28 19.69
N ARG A 53 -6.52 12.62 18.63
CA ARG A 53 -7.84 13.26 18.65
C ARG A 53 -8.71 12.65 17.56
N THR A 54 -9.98 12.37 17.88
CA THR A 54 -11.00 12.06 16.88
C THR A 54 -11.63 13.34 16.40
N LEU A 55 -11.64 13.54 15.11
CA LEU A 55 -12.41 14.58 14.42
C LEU A 55 -13.75 13.98 14.03
N THR A 56 -14.79 14.78 14.14
CA THR A 56 -16.18 14.45 13.74
C THR A 56 -16.69 15.46 12.75
N ASP A 57 -17.84 15.18 12.14
CA ASP A 57 -18.54 16.08 11.22
C ASP A 57 -17.71 16.39 9.95
N LEU A 58 -16.81 15.50 9.57
CA LEU A 58 -16.11 15.58 8.31
C LEU A 58 -17.02 15.06 7.18
N GLU A 59 -16.83 15.57 5.97
CA GLU A 59 -17.53 15.04 4.81
C GLU A 59 -16.83 13.76 4.31
N PRO A 60 -17.53 12.62 4.20
CA PRO A 60 -16.97 11.41 3.62
C PRO A 60 -16.41 11.65 2.20
N ASP A 61 -15.40 10.87 1.82
CA ASP A 61 -14.75 10.95 0.50
C ASP A 61 -14.07 12.29 0.17
N GLN A 62 -13.95 13.18 1.13
CA GLN A 62 -13.22 14.44 0.97
C GLN A 62 -11.82 14.35 1.55
N MET A 63 -10.90 15.10 0.93
CA MET A 63 -9.53 15.21 1.41
C MET A 63 -9.40 16.35 2.40
N TYR A 64 -8.74 16.06 3.52
CA TYR A 64 -8.40 17.00 4.57
C TYR A 64 -6.90 17.08 4.73
N ARG A 65 -6.37 18.26 5.02
CA ARG A 65 -4.96 18.48 5.33
C ARG A 65 -4.79 18.79 6.79
N MET A 66 -4.04 17.92 7.49
CA MET A 66 -3.50 18.25 8.80
C MET A 66 -2.12 18.89 8.62
N THR A 67 -1.90 20.00 9.30
CA THR A 67 -0.60 20.67 9.38
C THR A 67 -0.15 20.77 10.82
N ALA A 68 1.16 20.76 11.05
CA ALA A 68 1.76 21.01 12.35
C ALA A 68 3.11 21.71 12.19
N ARG A 69 3.51 22.45 13.24
CA ARG A 69 4.88 22.90 13.43
C ARG A 69 5.56 21.91 14.36
N ILE A 70 6.73 21.41 13.95
CA ILE A 70 7.53 20.47 14.74
C ILE A 70 8.94 21.00 14.90
N ARG A 71 9.44 21.00 16.13
CA ARG A 71 10.84 21.25 16.51
C ARG A 71 11.37 20.00 17.19
N TYR A 72 12.60 19.59 16.90
CA TYR A 72 13.11 18.30 17.39
C TYR A 72 14.63 18.28 17.52
N SER A 73 15.14 17.38 18.38
CA SER A 73 16.56 17.07 18.55
C SER A 73 16.78 15.60 18.87
N ASP A 74 18.00 15.12 18.66
CA ASP A 74 18.46 13.76 19.02
C ASP A 74 17.67 12.64 18.36
N ILE A 75 17.08 12.91 17.20
CA ILE A 75 16.33 11.92 16.42
C ILE A 75 17.29 11.14 15.54
N PRO A 76 17.46 9.83 15.74
CA PRO A 76 18.33 9.01 14.90
C PRO A 76 17.82 8.94 13.46
N ASN A 77 18.76 8.91 12.51
CA ASN A 77 18.40 8.68 11.11
C ASN A 77 17.89 7.26 10.94
N GLY A 78 16.74 7.11 10.30
CA GLY A 78 16.14 5.80 10.02
C GLY A 78 14.73 5.92 9.44
N GLN A 79 14.30 4.86 8.78
CA GLN A 79 12.95 4.79 8.25
C GLN A 79 11.91 4.70 9.37
N GLY A 80 10.88 5.54 9.28
CA GLY A 80 9.78 5.55 10.25
C GLY A 80 10.17 6.02 11.64
N THR A 81 11.35 6.61 11.80
CA THR A 81 11.77 7.22 13.06
C THR A 81 11.46 8.71 13.06
N GLY A 82 11.44 9.30 14.26
CA GLY A 82 11.27 10.72 14.47
C GLY A 82 9.83 11.15 14.69
N PRO A 83 9.64 12.46 14.86
CA PRO A 83 8.32 13.03 15.07
C PRO A 83 7.54 13.12 13.76
N VAL A 84 6.26 12.75 13.84
CA VAL A 84 5.33 12.77 12.70
C VAL A 84 3.94 13.18 13.16
N ILE A 85 3.15 13.68 12.23
CA ILE A 85 1.71 13.69 12.31
C ILE A 85 1.16 12.66 11.34
N PHE A 86 0.11 11.95 11.73
CA PHE A 86 -0.44 10.89 10.89
C PHE A 86 -1.92 10.62 11.17
N ARG A 87 -2.56 9.98 10.21
CA ARG A 87 -3.82 9.30 10.35
C ARG A 87 -3.53 7.81 10.51
N PRO A 88 -3.88 7.21 11.64
CA PRO A 88 -3.65 5.78 11.86
C PRO A 88 -4.52 4.92 10.93
N ASN A 89 -4.11 3.67 10.75
CA ASN A 89 -4.85 2.71 9.96
C ASN A 89 -6.17 2.35 10.65
N SER A 90 -7.27 2.78 10.06
CA SER A 90 -8.63 2.42 10.43
C SER A 90 -9.36 2.03 9.15
N LYS A 91 -9.84 0.78 9.04
CA LYS A 91 -10.47 0.28 7.81
C LYS A 91 -9.67 0.54 6.52
N GLN A 92 -8.34 0.46 6.60
CA GLN A 92 -7.36 0.77 5.55
C GLN A 92 -7.15 2.27 5.23
N TYR A 93 -7.84 3.18 5.88
CA TYR A 93 -7.53 4.61 5.77
C TYR A 93 -6.30 4.94 6.61
N TRP A 94 -5.21 5.34 5.99
CA TRP A 94 -4.03 5.81 6.71
C TRP A 94 -3.18 6.73 5.84
N ASN A 95 -2.43 7.60 6.45
CA ASN A 95 -1.35 8.38 5.84
C ASN A 95 -0.51 9.05 6.92
N SER A 96 0.72 9.45 6.59
CA SER A 96 1.62 10.17 7.49
C SER A 96 2.30 11.35 6.80
N SER A 97 2.80 12.29 7.60
CA SER A 97 3.73 13.31 7.15
C SER A 97 5.09 12.69 6.83
N ARG A 98 5.95 13.48 6.18
CA ARG A 98 7.36 13.10 6.02
C ARG A 98 8.02 12.87 7.38
N TYR A 99 9.03 11.99 7.42
CA TYR A 99 9.83 11.71 8.60
C TYR A 99 10.89 12.81 8.82
N LEU A 100 11.11 13.16 10.10
CA LEU A 100 12.07 14.16 10.51
C LEU A 100 13.15 13.49 11.37
N TYR A 101 14.42 13.79 11.12
CA TYR A 101 15.54 13.27 11.88
C TYR A 101 16.68 14.29 11.96
N GLY A 102 17.53 14.16 12.97
CA GLY A 102 18.70 14.99 13.20
C GLY A 102 19.07 15.06 14.68
N THR A 103 20.34 15.24 14.95
CA THR A 103 20.91 15.25 16.32
C THR A 103 20.88 16.63 16.96
N GLU A 104 20.95 17.70 16.17
CA GLU A 104 20.90 19.05 16.69
C GLU A 104 19.47 19.55 16.81
N LEU A 105 19.21 20.46 17.74
CA LEU A 105 17.92 21.12 17.85
C LEU A 105 17.59 21.87 16.56
N LYS A 106 16.54 21.45 15.89
CA LYS A 106 16.08 22.05 14.63
C LYS A 106 15.13 23.22 14.90
N ASN A 107 15.08 24.14 13.95
CA ASN A 107 14.07 25.19 13.94
C ASN A 107 12.70 24.59 13.68
N TRP A 108 11.66 25.33 14.03
CA TRP A 108 10.27 24.95 13.72
C TRP A 108 10.11 24.63 12.23
N THR A 109 9.74 23.40 11.94
CA THR A 109 9.53 22.86 10.60
C THR A 109 8.04 22.60 10.38
N ASN A 110 7.51 23.03 9.25
CA ASN A 110 6.15 22.70 8.84
C ASN A 110 6.10 21.26 8.29
N VAL A 111 5.14 20.51 8.75
CA VAL A 111 4.78 19.21 8.18
C VAL A 111 3.31 19.19 7.83
N THR A 112 2.97 18.42 6.83
CA THR A 112 1.59 18.23 6.36
C THR A 112 1.32 16.76 6.07
N VAL A 113 0.08 16.36 6.24
CA VAL A 113 -0.45 15.09 5.76
C VAL A 113 -1.87 15.28 5.26
N ASP A 114 -2.14 14.80 4.06
CA ASP A 114 -3.48 14.77 3.50
C ASP A 114 -4.10 13.40 3.76
N PHE A 115 -5.36 13.37 4.15
CA PHE A 115 -6.08 12.15 4.51
C PHE A 115 -7.55 12.24 4.13
N MET A 116 -8.20 11.09 3.94
CA MET A 116 -9.63 11.00 3.72
C MET A 116 -10.37 10.76 5.05
N ALA A 117 -11.56 11.32 5.20
CA ALA A 117 -12.48 10.97 6.26
C ALA A 117 -13.02 9.54 6.09
N ASP A 118 -13.41 8.91 7.17
CA ASP A 118 -14.15 7.64 7.16
C ASP A 118 -15.57 7.84 6.62
N ASP A 119 -16.22 6.73 6.32
CA ASP A 119 -17.59 6.70 5.79
C ASP A 119 -18.61 7.36 6.70
N ASN A 120 -18.34 7.37 8.01
CA ASN A 120 -19.17 8.02 9.03
C ASN A 120 -18.81 9.49 9.28
N GLY A 121 -17.92 10.07 8.48
CA GLY A 121 -17.48 11.45 8.65
C GLY A 121 -16.51 11.65 9.82
N GLU A 122 -15.76 10.65 10.20
CA GLU A 122 -14.77 10.73 11.27
C GLU A 122 -13.34 10.53 10.77
N ALA A 123 -12.37 10.99 11.54
CA ALA A 123 -10.97 10.64 11.39
C ALA A 123 -10.23 10.74 12.72
N GLU A 124 -9.49 9.71 13.09
CA GLU A 124 -8.51 9.81 14.16
C GLU A 124 -7.22 10.44 13.60
N ILE A 125 -6.69 11.45 14.27
CA ILE A 125 -5.41 12.08 13.95
C ILE A 125 -4.45 11.97 15.13
N VAL A 126 -3.16 11.87 14.84
CA VAL A 126 -2.11 11.64 15.85
C VAL A 126 -0.94 12.57 15.59
N ALA A 127 -0.37 13.11 16.69
CA ALA A 127 0.95 13.73 16.71
C ALA A 127 1.84 12.90 17.67
N ALA A 128 2.94 12.35 17.18
CA ALA A 128 3.74 11.39 17.94
C ALA A 128 5.23 11.47 17.67
N LEU A 129 6.02 11.04 18.64
CA LEU A 129 7.41 10.64 18.49
C LEU A 129 7.45 9.15 18.15
N GLY A 130 7.93 8.83 16.94
CA GLY A 130 7.77 7.53 16.32
C GLY A 130 6.46 7.39 15.54
N PHE A 131 6.47 6.50 14.58
CA PHE A 131 5.32 6.23 13.73
C PHE A 131 4.94 4.76 13.79
N TRP A 132 3.68 4.48 14.06
CA TRP A 132 3.16 3.13 14.00
C TRP A 132 2.39 2.90 12.70
N GLN A 133 2.94 2.02 11.88
CA GLN A 133 2.24 1.40 10.77
C GLN A 133 2.22 -0.11 11.00
N GLY A 134 1.05 -0.70 10.95
CA GLY A 134 0.89 -2.14 11.11
C GLY A 134 1.78 -2.90 10.09
N GLY A 135 2.57 -3.85 10.58
CA GLY A 135 3.41 -4.70 9.73
C GLY A 135 4.85 -4.24 9.55
N MET A 136 5.27 -3.08 10.05
CA MET A 136 6.67 -2.66 9.96
C MET A 136 7.55 -3.42 10.94
N ALA A 137 8.61 -4.06 10.42
CA ALA A 137 9.53 -4.89 11.18
C ALA A 137 10.19 -4.19 12.40
N ASN A 138 10.35 -2.87 12.37
CA ASN A 138 10.93 -2.07 13.45
C ASN A 138 9.95 -1.07 14.07
N GLY A 139 8.66 -1.12 13.68
CA GLY A 139 7.58 -0.39 14.33
C GLY A 139 7.75 1.12 14.40
N GLY A 140 8.50 1.75 13.50
CA GLY A 140 8.64 3.20 13.46
C GLY A 140 9.05 3.86 14.78
N ARG A 141 9.76 3.15 15.64
CA ARG A 141 10.11 3.59 17.00
C ARG A 141 11.25 4.58 16.97
N SER A 142 11.20 5.59 17.84
CA SER A 142 12.21 6.64 17.94
C SER A 142 12.68 6.88 19.37
N THR A 143 13.85 7.48 19.48
CA THR A 143 14.32 8.20 20.68
C THR A 143 14.43 9.69 20.34
N GLY A 144 14.76 10.52 21.32
CA GLY A 144 14.99 11.95 21.15
C GLY A 144 13.89 12.81 21.75
N THR A 145 13.86 14.06 21.35
CA THR A 145 12.90 15.06 21.84
C THR A 145 12.17 15.71 20.67
N ALA A 146 10.86 15.85 20.78
CA ALA A 146 10.03 16.55 19.82
C ALA A 146 9.06 17.49 20.49
N TYR A 147 8.86 18.66 19.90
CA TYR A 147 7.85 19.66 20.27
C TYR A 147 6.89 19.81 19.10
N PHE A 148 5.59 19.83 19.42
CA PHE A 148 4.52 20.01 18.46
C PHE A 148 3.70 21.23 18.83
N ASP A 149 3.35 22.03 17.81
CA ASP A 149 2.45 23.16 17.97
C ASP A 149 1.71 23.47 16.69
N ASN A 150 0.73 24.40 16.77
CA ASN A 150 -0.07 24.89 15.65
C ASN A 150 -0.66 23.76 14.77
N ILE A 151 -1.20 22.73 15.42
CA ILE A 151 -1.92 21.68 14.70
C ILE A 151 -3.26 22.22 14.20
N SER A 152 -3.48 22.11 12.90
CA SER A 152 -4.74 22.49 12.25
C SER A 152 -5.17 21.45 11.21
N VAL A 153 -6.47 21.38 10.95
CA VAL A 153 -7.05 20.52 9.90
C VAL A 153 -8.01 21.37 9.07
N VAL A 154 -7.85 21.30 7.75
CA VAL A 154 -8.71 22.00 6.79
C VAL A 154 -9.08 21.07 5.63
N LYS A 155 -10.26 21.27 5.04
CA LYS A 155 -10.65 20.57 3.81
C LYS A 155 -9.83 21.11 2.64
N VAL A 156 -9.26 20.22 1.83
CA VAL A 156 -8.36 20.56 0.71
C VAL A 156 -8.71 19.85 -0.60
N THR A 157 -9.86 19.21 -0.69
CA THR A 157 -10.25 18.52 -1.93
C THR A 157 -10.12 19.44 -3.14
N ASP A 158 -10.57 20.70 -3.02
CA ASP A 158 -10.55 21.68 -4.12
C ASP A 158 -9.15 22.24 -4.41
N GLU A 159 -8.17 22.01 -3.53
CA GLU A 159 -6.77 22.41 -3.72
C GLU A 159 -5.96 21.35 -4.46
N LEU A 160 -6.45 20.10 -4.51
CA LEU A 160 -5.81 19.00 -5.18
C LEU A 160 -6.32 18.88 -6.61
N PHE A 161 -5.43 18.45 -7.51
CA PHE A 161 -5.90 17.97 -8.81
C PHE A 161 -6.68 16.69 -8.59
N THR A 162 -7.97 16.73 -8.87
CA THR A 162 -8.88 15.61 -8.70
C THR A 162 -9.49 15.24 -10.04
N LEU A 163 -9.45 13.96 -10.37
CA LEU A 163 -10.10 13.39 -11.53
C LEU A 163 -10.68 12.03 -11.18
N GLU A 164 -11.80 11.67 -11.79
CA GLU A 164 -12.43 10.37 -11.53
C GLU A 164 -12.98 9.72 -12.79
N SER A 165 -13.10 8.41 -12.71
CA SER A 165 -13.80 7.55 -13.68
C SER A 165 -14.94 6.79 -12.99
N GLU A 166 -15.38 5.69 -13.54
CA GLU A 166 -16.46 4.88 -12.96
C GLU A 166 -16.06 4.23 -11.62
N TYR A 167 -14.83 3.68 -11.56
CA TYR A 167 -14.34 2.92 -10.39
C TYR A 167 -13.16 3.55 -9.68
N MET A 168 -12.57 4.61 -10.23
CA MET A 168 -11.35 5.22 -9.72
C MET A 168 -11.51 6.69 -9.43
N ARG A 169 -10.73 7.19 -8.46
CA ARG A 169 -10.54 8.61 -8.17
C ARG A 169 -9.08 8.88 -7.83
N ILE A 170 -8.52 9.95 -8.37
CA ILE A 170 -7.15 10.38 -8.06
C ILE A 170 -7.14 11.73 -7.37
N PHE A 171 -6.22 11.88 -6.41
CA PHE A 171 -5.91 13.11 -5.70
C PHE A 171 -4.41 13.37 -5.83
N ILE A 172 -4.04 14.34 -6.65
CA ILE A 172 -2.65 14.61 -6.99
C ILE A 172 -2.29 16.04 -6.58
N GLU A 173 -1.11 16.22 -5.98
CA GLU A 173 -0.55 17.54 -5.75
C GLU A 173 -0.43 18.28 -7.09
N PRO A 174 -1.03 19.47 -7.27
CA PRO A 174 -1.09 20.13 -8.60
C PRO A 174 0.28 20.36 -9.23
N SER A 175 1.31 20.58 -8.43
CA SER A 175 2.69 20.75 -8.88
C SER A 175 3.28 19.50 -9.56
N LYS A 176 2.66 18.34 -9.36
CA LYS A 176 3.07 17.06 -9.94
C LYS A 176 2.38 16.73 -11.26
N VAL A 177 1.34 17.50 -11.61
CA VAL A 177 0.58 17.24 -12.84
C VAL A 177 1.24 17.94 -14.01
N ASN A 178 2.01 17.18 -14.79
CA ASN A 178 2.74 17.65 -15.98
C ASN A 178 2.22 17.05 -17.30
N ILE A 179 1.01 16.51 -17.28
CA ILE A 179 0.37 15.79 -18.41
C ILE A 179 -1.03 16.31 -18.64
N SER A 180 -1.58 16.13 -19.83
CA SER A 180 -2.93 16.60 -20.13
C SER A 180 -4.01 15.80 -19.43
N VAL A 181 -5.13 16.47 -19.12
CA VAL A 181 -6.31 15.84 -18.52
C VAL A 181 -6.83 14.69 -19.39
N GLN A 182 -6.77 14.81 -20.70
CA GLN A 182 -7.24 13.78 -21.63
C GLN A 182 -6.44 12.47 -21.49
N VAL A 183 -5.11 12.56 -21.31
CA VAL A 183 -4.27 11.37 -21.09
C VAL A 183 -4.60 10.73 -19.75
N LEU A 184 -4.76 11.53 -18.69
CA LEU A 184 -5.16 11.01 -17.37
C LEU A 184 -6.55 10.38 -17.39
N GLN A 185 -7.51 10.97 -18.12
CA GLN A 185 -8.83 10.36 -18.32
C GLN A 185 -8.76 9.01 -19.06
N GLN A 186 -7.89 8.90 -20.08
CA GLN A 186 -7.67 7.63 -20.75
C GLN A 186 -7.02 6.60 -19.83
N TRP A 187 -6.03 7.01 -19.03
CA TRP A 187 -5.40 6.14 -18.05
C TRP A 187 -6.43 5.65 -17.00
N LEU A 188 -7.26 6.52 -16.45
CA LEU A 188 -8.32 6.12 -15.51
C LEU A 188 -9.31 5.12 -16.12
N LYS A 189 -9.67 5.27 -17.41
CA LYS A 189 -10.49 4.27 -18.12
C LYS A 189 -9.77 2.92 -18.27
N ASN A 190 -8.45 2.92 -18.38
CA ASN A 190 -7.67 1.69 -18.39
C ASN A 190 -7.66 1.05 -16.99
N LEU A 191 -7.55 1.86 -15.91
CA LEU A 191 -7.69 1.36 -14.55
C LEU A 191 -9.10 0.80 -14.26
N ASP A 192 -10.15 1.37 -14.83
CA ASP A 192 -11.52 0.79 -14.75
C ASP A 192 -11.58 -0.61 -15.36
N LYS A 193 -10.92 -0.84 -16.49
CA LYS A 193 -10.83 -2.19 -17.09
C LYS A 193 -10.07 -3.17 -16.19
N ILE A 194 -9.01 -2.69 -15.53
CA ILE A 194 -8.25 -3.47 -14.54
C ILE A 194 -9.14 -3.83 -13.34
N TYR A 195 -9.83 -2.86 -12.78
CA TYR A 195 -10.78 -3.07 -11.68
C TYR A 195 -11.82 -4.15 -12.03
N LEU A 196 -12.46 -4.03 -13.19
CA LEU A 196 -13.46 -4.99 -13.66
C LEU A 196 -12.86 -6.40 -13.88
N SER A 197 -11.63 -6.47 -14.36
CA SER A 197 -10.94 -7.76 -14.53
C SER A 197 -10.59 -8.41 -13.19
N TYR A 198 -10.15 -7.62 -12.21
CA TYR A 198 -9.90 -8.14 -10.86
C TYR A 198 -11.22 -8.56 -10.18
N LEU A 199 -12.29 -7.77 -10.36
CA LEU A 199 -13.62 -8.15 -9.88
C LEU A 199 -14.08 -9.48 -10.49
N GLU A 200 -13.89 -9.66 -11.79
CA GLU A 200 -14.25 -10.92 -12.47
C GLU A 200 -13.43 -12.10 -11.94
N LEU A 201 -12.12 -11.90 -11.72
CA LEU A 201 -11.26 -12.96 -11.21
C LEU A 201 -11.57 -13.32 -9.74
N MET A 202 -11.82 -12.30 -8.90
CA MET A 202 -11.99 -12.47 -7.46
C MET A 202 -13.46 -12.67 -7.03
N GLY A 203 -14.41 -12.20 -7.83
CA GLY A 203 -15.85 -12.39 -7.60
C GLY A 203 -16.47 -11.47 -6.55
N GLU A 204 -15.79 -10.41 -6.10
CA GLU A 204 -16.31 -9.42 -5.16
C GLU A 204 -15.63 -8.07 -5.29
N VAL A 205 -16.38 -7.00 -5.01
CA VAL A 205 -15.87 -5.63 -5.00
C VAL A 205 -15.15 -5.34 -3.69
N PRO A 206 -14.00 -4.66 -3.70
CA PRO A 206 -13.39 -4.12 -2.49
C PRO A 206 -14.16 -2.91 -1.97
N HIS A 207 -13.99 -2.59 -0.69
CA HIS A 207 -14.53 -1.38 -0.06
C HIS A 207 -16.04 -1.16 -0.33
N GLU A 208 -16.83 -2.24 -0.31
CA GLU A 208 -18.29 -2.19 -0.52
C GLU A 208 -18.70 -1.55 -1.87
N GLY A 209 -17.81 -1.64 -2.88
CA GLY A 209 -18.04 -1.09 -4.23
C GLY A 209 -17.78 0.41 -4.37
N ARG A 210 -17.15 1.05 -3.39
CA ARG A 210 -16.72 2.46 -3.50
C ARG A 210 -15.60 2.61 -4.51
N LYS A 211 -15.51 3.80 -5.14
CA LYS A 211 -14.40 4.12 -6.05
C LYS A 211 -13.07 4.01 -5.31
N LEU A 212 -12.12 3.29 -5.86
CA LEU A 212 -10.78 3.25 -5.30
C LEU A 212 -10.12 4.64 -5.44
N ALA A 213 -9.55 5.11 -4.35
CA ALA A 213 -8.83 6.37 -4.32
C ALA A 213 -7.33 6.14 -4.45
N ILE A 214 -6.65 6.93 -5.26
CA ILE A 214 -5.19 6.98 -5.39
C ILE A 214 -4.76 8.38 -4.98
N GLN A 215 -3.85 8.49 -4.02
CA GLN A 215 -3.38 9.76 -3.48
C GLN A 215 -1.87 9.87 -3.57
N THR A 216 -1.36 10.97 -4.11
CA THR A 216 0.07 11.29 -3.99
C THR A 216 0.42 11.78 -2.59
N THR A 217 1.55 11.31 -2.04
CA THR A 217 1.99 11.67 -0.68
C THR A 217 3.51 11.68 -0.55
N LYS A 218 4.02 12.53 0.36
CA LYS A 218 5.42 12.55 0.77
C LYS A 218 5.70 11.68 2.00
N GLY A 219 4.68 11.06 2.58
CA GLY A 219 4.76 10.25 3.79
C GLY A 219 5.14 8.77 3.57
N ILE A 220 5.34 8.35 2.34
CA ILE A 220 5.78 6.98 2.05
C ILE A 220 7.27 6.82 2.38
N TYR A 221 7.64 5.67 2.96
CA TYR A 221 9.03 5.35 3.27
C TYR A 221 9.93 5.37 2.05
N SER A 222 11.18 5.74 2.28
CA SER A 222 12.26 5.53 1.32
C SER A 222 12.33 4.06 0.90
N GLY A 223 12.25 3.81 -0.41
CA GLY A 223 12.26 2.46 -0.99
C GLY A 223 10.89 1.88 -1.37
N TYR A 224 9.80 2.48 -0.90
CA TYR A 224 8.46 2.15 -1.39
C TYR A 224 8.01 3.18 -2.41
N TRP A 225 7.54 2.70 -3.54
CA TRP A 225 7.04 3.54 -4.62
C TRP A 225 5.55 3.83 -4.47
N ALA A 226 4.77 2.83 -4.05
CA ALA A 226 3.37 2.95 -3.70
C ALA A 226 3.04 1.97 -2.56
N LEU A 227 1.86 2.09 -1.99
CA LEU A 227 1.32 1.21 -0.95
C LEU A 227 -0.18 1.06 -1.12
N ALA A 228 -0.63 -0.18 -1.11
CA ALA A 228 -2.05 -0.50 -1.13
C ALA A 228 -2.77 0.02 0.12
N GLY A 229 -4.04 0.34 -0.04
CA GLY A 229 -4.91 0.83 1.03
C GLY A 229 -6.08 1.62 0.45
N TYR A 230 -6.73 2.36 1.32
CA TYR A 230 -7.78 3.29 0.94
C TYR A 230 -7.52 4.65 1.63
N PRO A 231 -6.91 5.60 0.89
CA PRO A 231 -6.46 5.55 -0.50
C PRO A 231 -5.22 4.65 -0.72
N ILE A 232 -4.99 4.24 -1.97
CA ILE A 232 -3.70 3.76 -2.42
C ILE A 232 -2.74 4.96 -2.37
N LEU A 233 -1.64 4.82 -1.66
CA LEU A 233 -0.64 5.87 -1.53
C LEU A 233 0.41 5.74 -2.62
N TRP A 234 0.66 6.84 -3.33
CA TRP A 234 1.67 6.93 -4.39
C TRP A 234 2.71 7.96 -4.00
N THR A 235 3.99 7.61 -4.04
CA THR A 235 5.04 8.53 -3.60
C THR A 235 5.12 9.78 -4.45
N ALA A 236 5.07 10.94 -3.79
CA ALA A 236 5.37 12.25 -4.39
C ALA A 236 6.83 12.68 -4.17
N ASN A 237 7.66 11.79 -3.61
CA ASN A 237 9.09 12.06 -3.42
C ASN A 237 9.83 11.98 -4.76
N GLY A 238 10.73 12.91 -4.99
CA GLY A 238 11.46 12.99 -6.25
C GLY A 238 10.54 13.23 -7.46
N THR A 239 10.79 12.52 -8.55
CA THR A 239 10.10 12.63 -9.85
C THR A 239 9.19 11.43 -10.16
N ALA A 240 8.90 10.57 -9.17
CA ALA A 240 8.20 9.30 -9.41
C ALA A 240 6.84 9.45 -10.13
N VAL A 241 6.07 10.49 -9.79
CA VAL A 241 4.77 10.77 -10.41
C VAL A 241 4.96 11.28 -11.84
N GLU A 242 5.84 12.26 -12.01
CA GLU A 242 6.15 12.88 -13.31
C GLU A 242 6.75 11.87 -14.28
N ASP A 243 7.61 10.97 -13.79
CA ASP A 243 8.20 9.90 -14.59
C ASP A 243 7.13 8.92 -15.06
N SER A 244 6.20 8.54 -14.18
CA SER A 244 5.07 7.69 -14.56
C SER A 244 4.17 8.35 -15.61
N PHE A 245 3.90 9.65 -15.46
CA PHE A 245 3.14 10.38 -16.48
C PHE A 245 3.86 10.44 -17.82
N SER A 246 5.18 10.57 -17.79
CA SER A 246 6.00 10.50 -19.01
C SER A 246 5.92 9.13 -19.67
N GLN A 247 5.92 8.04 -18.91
CA GLN A 247 5.75 6.68 -19.42
C GLN A 247 4.34 6.47 -20.00
N MET A 248 3.29 6.97 -19.35
CA MET A 248 1.93 6.96 -19.89
C MET A 248 1.84 7.63 -21.26
N LEU A 249 2.50 8.78 -21.40
CA LEU A 249 2.48 9.54 -22.66
C LEU A 249 3.30 8.87 -23.77
N GLN A 250 4.47 8.34 -23.43
CA GLN A 250 5.43 7.82 -24.42
C GLN A 250 5.15 6.38 -24.83
N HIS A 251 4.61 5.57 -23.91
CA HIS A 251 4.52 4.11 -24.06
C HIS A 251 3.13 3.54 -23.87
N ASP A 252 2.10 4.38 -23.69
CA ASP A 252 0.76 3.92 -23.31
C ASP A 252 0.82 3.02 -22.05
N ASP A 253 1.66 3.43 -21.08
CA ASP A 253 1.87 2.71 -19.83
C ASP A 253 0.63 2.79 -18.93
N TRP A 254 0.17 1.64 -18.44
CA TRP A 254 -0.93 1.56 -17.49
C TRP A 254 -0.46 1.65 -16.05
N CYS A 255 0.86 1.80 -15.83
CA CYS A 255 1.52 1.99 -14.56
C CYS A 255 1.55 0.73 -13.68
N PHE A 256 2.55 -0.13 -13.91
CA PHE A 256 2.75 -1.40 -13.19
C PHE A 256 2.50 -1.29 -11.69
N GLY A 257 3.14 -0.32 -11.02
CA GLY A 257 3.04 -0.19 -9.56
C GLY A 257 1.61 0.08 -9.10
N ILE A 258 0.86 0.96 -9.78
CA ILE A 258 -0.54 1.23 -9.42
C ILE A 258 -1.42 0.00 -9.67
N LEU A 259 -1.21 -0.72 -10.78
CA LEU A 259 -1.95 -1.96 -11.04
C LEU A 259 -1.68 -3.02 -9.98
N HIS A 260 -0.43 -3.13 -9.53
CA HIS A 260 0.00 -4.03 -8.46
C HIS A 260 -0.68 -3.68 -7.13
N GLU A 261 -0.70 -2.39 -6.74
CA GLU A 261 -1.36 -1.95 -5.50
C GLU A 261 -2.88 -2.16 -5.55
N ILE A 262 -3.53 -1.94 -6.69
CA ILE A 262 -4.94 -2.32 -6.90
C ILE A 262 -5.08 -3.84 -6.70
N GLY A 263 -4.12 -4.63 -7.17
CA GLY A 263 -4.08 -6.07 -6.95
C GLY A 263 -4.12 -6.46 -5.47
N HIS A 264 -3.37 -5.78 -4.62
CA HIS A 264 -3.44 -5.95 -3.15
C HIS A 264 -4.80 -5.57 -2.58
N VAL A 265 -5.42 -4.49 -3.07
CA VAL A 265 -6.75 -4.06 -2.61
C VAL A 265 -7.82 -5.15 -2.87
N PHE A 266 -7.65 -5.96 -3.90
CA PHE A 266 -8.50 -7.12 -4.18
C PHE A 266 -8.14 -8.39 -3.40
N ASN A 267 -7.22 -8.33 -2.44
CA ASN A 267 -6.98 -9.42 -1.49
C ASN A 267 -8.01 -9.37 -0.34
N ILE A 268 -9.26 -9.66 -0.68
CA ILE A 268 -10.46 -9.49 0.16
C ILE A 268 -11.05 -10.82 0.62
N GLY A 269 -11.94 -10.75 1.61
CA GLY A 269 -12.57 -11.92 2.22
C GLY A 269 -11.62 -12.68 3.15
N ASP A 270 -11.75 -13.99 3.22
CA ASP A 270 -10.82 -14.83 3.97
C ASP A 270 -9.51 -14.99 3.18
N THR A 271 -8.43 -14.46 3.72
CA THR A 271 -7.09 -14.48 3.10
C THR A 271 -6.18 -15.59 3.64
N SER A 272 -6.70 -16.50 4.45
CA SER A 272 -5.91 -17.58 5.06
C SER A 272 -5.27 -18.53 4.04
N TRP A 273 -5.84 -18.64 2.84
CA TRP A 273 -5.32 -19.41 1.71
C TRP A 273 -4.09 -18.77 1.05
N ASN A 274 -3.92 -17.45 1.17
CA ASN A 274 -2.87 -16.72 0.52
C ASN A 274 -1.52 -16.95 1.22
N TRP A 275 -0.53 -17.43 0.49
CA TRP A 275 0.82 -17.64 1.02
C TRP A 275 1.80 -16.53 0.66
N ASN A 276 1.47 -15.70 -0.35
CA ASN A 276 2.30 -14.58 -0.80
C ASN A 276 1.46 -13.56 -1.55
N ASP A 277 1.10 -12.48 -0.87
CA ASP A 277 0.22 -11.46 -1.44
C ASP A 277 0.88 -10.66 -2.57
N GLU A 278 2.21 -10.44 -2.51
CA GLU A 278 2.98 -9.80 -3.58
C GLU A 278 2.87 -10.58 -4.90
N MET A 279 3.03 -11.90 -4.82
CA MET A 279 2.88 -12.77 -5.98
C MET A 279 1.45 -12.74 -6.51
N PHE A 280 0.44 -12.79 -5.64
CA PHE A 280 -0.95 -12.78 -6.06
C PHE A 280 -1.44 -11.42 -6.56
N ALA A 281 -0.89 -10.30 -6.09
CA ALA A 281 -1.12 -8.98 -6.68
C ALA A 281 -0.64 -8.95 -8.14
N ASN A 282 0.59 -9.45 -8.40
CA ASN A 282 1.11 -9.61 -9.76
C ASN A 282 0.31 -10.61 -10.60
N PHE A 283 -0.22 -11.68 -10.00
CA PHE A 283 -1.04 -12.68 -10.69
C PHE A 283 -2.36 -12.08 -11.20
N ARG A 284 -3.03 -11.27 -10.36
CA ARG A 284 -4.23 -10.52 -10.73
C ARG A 284 -3.93 -9.53 -11.85
N MET A 285 -2.80 -8.82 -11.75
CA MET A 285 -2.35 -7.87 -12.78
C MET A 285 -2.08 -8.56 -14.12
N HIS A 286 -1.38 -9.68 -14.11
CA HIS A 286 -1.12 -10.47 -15.32
C HIS A 286 -2.42 -10.86 -16.04
N TYR A 287 -3.38 -11.45 -15.31
CA TYR A 287 -4.70 -11.78 -15.84
C TYR A 287 -5.38 -10.58 -16.50
N ALA A 288 -5.39 -9.43 -15.82
CA ALA A 288 -6.07 -8.25 -16.31
C ALA A 288 -5.38 -7.62 -17.54
N LEU A 289 -4.04 -7.62 -17.56
CA LEU A 289 -3.27 -7.14 -18.72
C LEU A 289 -3.47 -8.04 -19.94
N GLU A 290 -3.42 -9.36 -19.75
CA GLU A 290 -3.68 -10.33 -20.83
C GLU A 290 -5.10 -10.13 -21.42
N LYS A 291 -6.10 -10.05 -20.55
CA LYS A 291 -7.50 -9.89 -20.95
C LYS A 291 -7.77 -8.60 -21.75
N ASN A 292 -7.10 -7.49 -21.39
CA ASN A 292 -7.38 -6.18 -21.96
C ASN A 292 -6.34 -5.71 -22.99
N ASN A 293 -5.36 -6.52 -23.34
CA ASN A 293 -4.18 -6.12 -24.12
C ASN A 293 -3.50 -4.88 -23.52
N GLY A 294 -3.49 -4.80 -22.18
CA GLY A 294 -2.88 -3.71 -21.44
C GLY A 294 -1.36 -3.78 -21.49
N LYS A 295 -0.71 -2.63 -21.25
CA LYS A 295 0.75 -2.51 -21.28
C LYS A 295 1.25 -1.89 -19.99
N VAL A 296 2.43 -2.32 -19.56
CA VAL A 296 3.17 -1.69 -18.47
C VAL A 296 4.60 -1.43 -18.90
N TYR A 297 5.11 -0.24 -18.52
CA TYR A 297 6.50 0.12 -18.71
C TYR A 297 7.28 -0.21 -17.44
N MET A 298 8.24 -1.07 -17.57
CA MET A 298 9.10 -1.46 -16.44
C MET A 298 10.47 -1.88 -16.94
N ASP A 299 11.46 -1.81 -16.07
CA ASP A 299 12.79 -2.35 -16.34
C ASP A 299 12.70 -3.85 -16.48
N GLY A 300 12.82 -4.30 -17.72
CA GLY A 300 12.75 -5.70 -18.08
C GLY A 300 14.11 -6.32 -18.23
N ARG A 301 14.06 -7.62 -18.42
CA ARG A 301 15.26 -8.37 -18.78
C ARG A 301 15.58 -8.15 -20.26
N ASN A 302 16.87 -8.19 -20.61
CA ASN A 302 17.36 -8.02 -21.98
C ASN A 302 17.05 -6.66 -22.63
N GLY A 303 16.92 -5.59 -21.83
CA GLY A 303 16.71 -4.23 -22.33
C GLY A 303 15.30 -3.91 -22.85
N LYS A 304 14.34 -4.83 -22.69
CA LYS A 304 12.95 -4.57 -23.02
C LYS A 304 12.26 -3.82 -21.86
N GLN A 305 11.49 -2.81 -22.18
CA GLN A 305 10.89 -1.93 -21.18
C GLN A 305 9.36 -1.80 -21.26
N VAL A 306 8.71 -2.34 -22.29
CA VAL A 306 7.24 -2.34 -22.42
C VAL A 306 6.75 -3.77 -22.49
N PHE A 307 5.78 -4.13 -21.65
CA PHE A 307 5.27 -5.48 -21.54
C PHE A 307 3.75 -5.53 -21.62
N THR A 308 3.23 -6.43 -22.44
CA THR A 308 1.86 -6.92 -22.38
C THR A 308 1.75 -8.05 -21.33
N GLY A 309 0.51 -8.51 -21.06
CA GLY A 309 0.31 -9.63 -20.12
C GLY A 309 1.11 -10.88 -20.51
N GLY A 310 1.10 -11.27 -21.80
CA GLY A 310 1.87 -12.44 -22.29
C GLY A 310 3.39 -12.26 -22.15
N GLU A 311 3.89 -11.07 -22.44
CA GLU A 311 5.33 -10.77 -22.32
C GLU A 311 5.82 -10.72 -20.86
N ILE A 312 4.96 -10.35 -19.91
CA ILE A 312 5.24 -10.49 -18.48
C ILE A 312 5.40 -11.97 -18.11
N LEU A 313 4.54 -12.83 -18.65
CA LEU A 313 4.64 -14.27 -18.42
C LEU A 313 5.93 -14.85 -18.99
N ASP A 314 6.38 -14.39 -20.18
CA ASP A 314 7.67 -14.76 -20.75
C ASP A 314 8.84 -14.31 -19.88
N MET A 315 8.77 -13.12 -19.29
CA MET A 315 9.76 -12.64 -18.31
C MET A 315 9.82 -13.54 -17.07
N TYR A 316 8.67 -13.93 -16.53
CA TYR A 316 8.58 -14.83 -15.39
C TYR A 316 9.04 -16.27 -15.73
N LYS A 317 8.91 -16.68 -17.00
CA LYS A 317 9.50 -17.93 -17.50
C LYS A 317 11.02 -17.93 -17.40
N ILE A 318 11.68 -16.80 -17.71
CA ILE A 318 13.13 -16.66 -17.53
C ILE A 318 13.51 -16.82 -16.05
N ASP A 319 12.74 -16.24 -15.14
CA ASP A 319 12.95 -16.40 -13.70
C ASP A 319 12.78 -17.86 -13.25
N TYR A 320 11.76 -18.52 -13.76
CA TYR A 320 11.54 -19.96 -13.56
C TYR A 320 12.74 -20.79 -14.05
N GLU A 321 13.18 -20.60 -15.30
CA GLU A 321 14.29 -21.34 -15.90
C GLU A 321 15.61 -21.15 -15.12
N ASN A 322 15.83 -19.97 -14.56
CA ASN A 322 17.02 -19.66 -13.78
C ASN A 322 17.00 -20.21 -12.34
N THR A 323 15.83 -20.55 -11.80
CA THR A 323 15.69 -20.92 -10.39
C THR A 323 15.16 -22.33 -10.15
N ILE A 324 14.58 -22.96 -11.19
CA ILE A 324 14.08 -24.34 -11.10
C ILE A 324 15.21 -25.33 -10.79
N GLY A 325 14.91 -26.36 -10.00
CA GLY A 325 15.87 -27.36 -9.55
C GLY A 325 16.65 -26.96 -8.28
N THR A 326 16.56 -25.69 -7.88
CA THR A 326 17.11 -25.20 -6.62
C THR A 326 15.99 -24.75 -5.69
N LYS A 327 15.82 -23.45 -5.52
CA LYS A 327 14.74 -22.81 -4.80
C LYS A 327 14.06 -21.84 -5.78
N VAL A 328 12.94 -22.26 -6.37
CA VAL A 328 12.23 -21.44 -7.34
C VAL A 328 11.73 -20.17 -6.67
N ASN A 329 11.89 -19.02 -7.33
CA ASN A 329 11.37 -17.76 -6.80
C ASN A 329 9.86 -17.59 -7.04
N ASP A 330 9.27 -16.53 -6.48
CA ASP A 330 7.83 -16.28 -6.57
C ASP A 330 7.36 -16.04 -8.01
N ASN A 331 8.17 -15.41 -8.86
CA ASN A 331 7.87 -15.25 -10.29
C ASN A 331 7.84 -16.60 -11.02
N GLY A 332 8.73 -17.53 -10.65
CA GLY A 332 8.71 -18.89 -11.19
C GLY A 332 7.46 -19.67 -10.76
N ILE A 333 7.00 -19.52 -9.51
CA ILE A 333 5.72 -20.09 -9.06
C ILE A 333 4.55 -19.46 -9.82
N HIS A 334 4.55 -18.14 -9.98
CA HIS A 334 3.55 -17.44 -10.78
C HIS A 334 3.49 -17.99 -12.21
N TYR A 335 4.66 -18.13 -12.88
CA TYR A 335 4.74 -18.72 -14.22
C TYR A 335 4.14 -20.12 -14.27
N MET A 336 4.50 -21.00 -13.34
CA MET A 336 3.98 -22.37 -13.28
C MET A 336 2.47 -22.42 -13.12
N LEU A 337 1.91 -21.53 -12.30
CA LEU A 337 0.45 -21.42 -12.14
C LEU A 337 -0.23 -20.80 -13.37
N ALA A 338 0.29 -19.71 -13.91
CA ALA A 338 -0.37 -18.97 -14.98
C ALA A 338 -0.32 -19.70 -16.34
N ARG A 339 0.79 -20.39 -16.65
CA ARG A 339 0.93 -21.13 -17.92
C ARG A 339 -0.16 -22.17 -18.14
N MET A 340 -0.73 -22.73 -17.05
CA MET A 340 -1.80 -23.72 -17.16
C MET A 340 -3.10 -23.12 -17.70
N ALA A 341 -3.31 -21.80 -17.56
CA ALA A 341 -4.50 -21.13 -18.08
C ALA A 341 -4.66 -21.29 -19.61
N ALA A 342 -3.56 -21.48 -20.35
CA ALA A 342 -3.60 -21.79 -21.77
C ALA A 342 -4.32 -23.13 -22.08
N SER A 343 -4.32 -24.08 -21.12
CA SER A 343 -4.92 -25.41 -21.29
C SER A 343 -6.26 -25.52 -20.57
N ILE A 344 -6.34 -25.05 -19.32
CA ILE A 344 -7.55 -25.18 -18.48
C ILE A 344 -8.43 -23.95 -18.50
N THR A 345 -8.04 -22.88 -19.18
CA THR A 345 -8.65 -21.54 -19.20
C THR A 345 -8.63 -20.82 -17.85
N TRP A 346 -9.10 -19.57 -17.79
CA TRP A 346 -9.19 -18.80 -16.56
C TRP A 346 -10.43 -19.13 -15.70
N GLU A 347 -11.42 -19.85 -16.23
CA GLU A 347 -12.66 -20.15 -15.49
C GLU A 347 -12.46 -20.96 -14.22
N PRO A 348 -11.62 -22.03 -14.17
CA PRO A 348 -11.28 -22.70 -12.92
C PRO A 348 -10.62 -21.79 -11.89
N TYR A 349 -9.78 -20.81 -12.31
CA TYR A 349 -9.15 -19.84 -11.41
C TYR A 349 -10.17 -18.90 -10.77
N LYS A 350 -11.11 -18.35 -11.57
CA LYS A 350 -12.20 -17.51 -11.06
C LYS A 350 -13.01 -18.24 -9.99
N LYS A 351 -13.39 -19.49 -10.25
CA LYS A 351 -14.09 -20.35 -9.28
C LYS A 351 -13.24 -20.59 -8.04
N THR A 352 -11.94 -20.85 -8.20
CA THR A 352 -11.00 -21.10 -7.11
C THR A 352 -10.87 -19.87 -6.20
N PHE A 353 -10.59 -18.70 -6.76
CA PHE A 353 -10.47 -17.46 -5.96
C PHE A 353 -11.79 -17.14 -5.25
N ASN A 354 -12.93 -17.24 -5.94
CA ASN A 354 -14.24 -16.98 -5.34
C ASN A 354 -14.56 -17.98 -4.21
N TYR A 355 -14.19 -19.25 -4.37
CA TYR A 355 -14.37 -20.26 -3.33
C TYR A 355 -13.47 -19.98 -2.11
N LEU A 356 -12.17 -19.78 -2.34
CA LEU A 356 -11.19 -19.58 -1.26
C LEU A 356 -11.45 -18.29 -0.48
N ARG A 357 -11.85 -17.23 -1.15
CA ARG A 357 -12.24 -15.98 -0.51
C ARG A 357 -13.42 -16.16 0.48
N LYS A 358 -14.35 -17.05 0.16
CA LYS A 358 -15.55 -17.31 0.99
C LYS A 358 -15.32 -18.34 2.10
N ASN A 359 -14.44 -19.31 1.86
CA ASN A 359 -14.27 -20.48 2.72
C ASN A 359 -12.90 -20.55 3.39
N GLY A 360 -11.99 -19.65 3.04
CA GLY A 360 -10.63 -19.67 3.54
C GLY A 360 -9.77 -20.77 2.93
N GLY A 361 -8.56 -20.90 3.48
CA GLY A 361 -7.59 -21.92 3.14
C GLY A 361 -7.35 -22.88 4.29
N SER A 362 -6.93 -24.08 3.97
CA SER A 362 -6.37 -25.03 4.93
C SER A 362 -4.85 -25.07 4.77
N GLY A 363 -4.14 -25.13 5.88
CA GLY A 363 -2.68 -25.24 5.89
C GLY A 363 -2.02 -24.36 6.95
N THR A 364 -1.00 -24.91 7.61
CA THR A 364 -0.26 -24.23 8.68
C THR A 364 0.96 -23.49 8.17
N ASN A 365 1.49 -23.89 7.00
CA ASN A 365 2.63 -23.29 6.35
C ASN A 365 2.31 -22.88 4.91
N LYS A 366 3.23 -22.19 4.24
CA LYS A 366 3.02 -21.68 2.88
C LYS A 366 2.85 -22.81 1.85
N TYR A 367 3.57 -23.93 2.02
CA TYR A 367 3.47 -25.06 1.10
C TYR A 367 2.10 -25.75 1.21
N ASP A 368 1.57 -25.92 2.41
CA ASP A 368 0.22 -26.48 2.60
C ASP A 368 -0.84 -25.62 1.94
N LYS A 369 -0.71 -24.29 2.05
CA LYS A 369 -1.61 -23.33 1.37
C LYS A 369 -1.53 -23.47 -0.16
N PHE A 370 -0.31 -23.61 -0.71
CA PHE A 370 -0.11 -23.88 -2.14
C PHE A 370 -0.83 -25.17 -2.56
N VAL A 371 -0.63 -26.28 -1.82
CA VAL A 371 -1.29 -27.55 -2.10
C VAL A 371 -2.81 -27.42 -2.04
N HIS A 372 -3.33 -26.69 -1.05
CA HIS A 372 -4.77 -26.46 -0.94
C HIS A 372 -5.32 -25.64 -2.13
N PHE A 373 -4.58 -24.62 -2.57
CA PHE A 373 -4.95 -23.81 -3.75
C PHE A 373 -5.00 -24.71 -5.01
N VAL A 374 -3.94 -25.51 -5.27
CA VAL A 374 -3.88 -26.37 -6.44
C VAL A 374 -4.95 -27.47 -6.40
N ASN A 375 -5.23 -28.06 -5.24
CA ASN A 375 -6.34 -29.03 -5.09
C ASN A 375 -7.72 -28.39 -5.40
N THR A 376 -7.92 -27.14 -4.96
CA THR A 376 -9.16 -26.41 -5.22
C THR A 376 -9.28 -26.07 -6.72
N LEU A 377 -8.16 -25.65 -7.35
CA LEU A 377 -8.09 -25.41 -8.78
C LEU A 377 -8.38 -26.68 -9.58
N ASN A 378 -7.79 -27.82 -9.17
CA ASN A 378 -8.01 -29.11 -9.80
C ASN A 378 -9.48 -29.54 -9.75
N ARG A 379 -10.12 -29.36 -8.60
CA ARG A 379 -11.55 -29.63 -8.45
C ARG A 379 -12.37 -28.85 -9.48
N PHE A 380 -12.14 -27.55 -9.63
CA PHE A 380 -12.89 -26.72 -10.56
C PHE A 380 -12.50 -26.95 -12.02
N ALA A 381 -11.25 -27.34 -12.30
CA ALA A 381 -10.84 -27.73 -13.64
C ALA A 381 -11.57 -29.01 -14.08
N LYS A 382 -11.71 -30.00 -13.21
CA LYS A 382 -12.46 -31.25 -13.46
C LYS A 382 -13.96 -31.05 -13.67
N GLU A 383 -14.56 -29.99 -13.15
CA GLU A 383 -15.95 -29.64 -13.45
C GLU A 383 -16.13 -29.26 -14.92
N THR A 384 -15.11 -28.69 -15.57
CA THR A 384 -15.14 -28.26 -16.96
C THR A 384 -14.65 -29.39 -17.89
N ASN A 385 -13.62 -30.09 -17.48
CA ASN A 385 -13.04 -31.23 -18.21
C ASN A 385 -12.63 -32.33 -17.21
N PRO A 386 -13.43 -33.40 -17.06
CA PRO A 386 -13.17 -34.47 -16.08
C PRO A 386 -11.83 -35.20 -16.26
N ASP A 387 -11.27 -35.19 -17.45
CA ASP A 387 -10.01 -35.87 -17.79
C ASP A 387 -8.77 -35.05 -17.39
N VAL A 388 -8.95 -33.77 -17.02
CA VAL A 388 -7.85 -32.90 -16.58
C VAL A 388 -7.44 -33.24 -15.17
N ASP A 389 -6.14 -33.39 -14.93
CA ASP A 389 -5.55 -33.30 -13.59
C ASP A 389 -4.52 -32.18 -13.56
N VAL A 390 -4.79 -31.15 -12.75
CA VAL A 390 -3.92 -29.95 -12.64
C VAL A 390 -2.53 -30.33 -12.12
N TRP A 391 -2.42 -31.41 -11.33
CA TRP A 391 -1.15 -31.90 -10.84
C TRP A 391 -0.23 -32.43 -11.94
N ASP A 392 -0.79 -32.91 -13.06
CA ASP A 392 -0.01 -33.40 -14.21
C ASP A 392 0.78 -32.27 -14.93
N TYR A 393 0.42 -31.01 -14.68
CA TYR A 393 1.18 -29.87 -15.20
C TYR A 393 2.44 -29.54 -14.39
N PHE A 394 2.66 -30.22 -13.27
CA PHE A 394 3.86 -30.05 -12.44
C PHE A 394 4.75 -31.28 -12.54
N SER A 395 6.00 -31.12 -12.94
CA SER A 395 7.01 -32.16 -12.82
C SER A 395 7.42 -32.38 -11.36
N ALA A 396 8.00 -33.50 -11.05
CA ALA A 396 8.55 -33.81 -9.73
C ALA A 396 9.61 -32.76 -9.29
N LEU A 397 10.43 -32.30 -10.24
CA LEU A 397 11.44 -31.25 -9.99
C LEU A 397 10.81 -29.91 -9.58
N GLU A 398 9.71 -29.53 -10.24
CA GLU A 398 8.96 -28.31 -9.92
C GLU A 398 8.36 -28.38 -8.53
N LEU A 399 7.70 -29.47 -8.19
CA LEU A 399 7.09 -29.67 -6.86
C LEU A 399 8.14 -29.63 -5.75
N GLU A 400 9.31 -30.25 -5.98
CA GLU A 400 10.42 -30.18 -5.01
C GLU A 400 10.95 -28.76 -4.85
N SER A 401 11.11 -28.02 -5.96
CA SER A 401 11.60 -26.63 -5.94
C SER A 401 10.61 -25.68 -5.27
N ILE A 402 9.31 -25.83 -5.50
CA ILE A 402 8.24 -25.09 -4.82
C ILE A 402 8.27 -25.41 -3.31
N LYS A 403 8.39 -26.67 -2.94
CA LYS A 403 8.45 -27.08 -1.54
C LYS A 403 9.65 -26.46 -0.81
N LYS A 404 10.82 -26.38 -1.46
CA LYS A 404 12.01 -25.69 -0.91
C LYS A 404 11.81 -24.19 -0.75
N GLN A 405 11.01 -23.56 -1.62
CA GLN A 405 10.71 -22.11 -1.54
C GLN A 405 9.73 -21.81 -0.41
N LEU A 406 8.71 -22.64 -0.23
CA LEU A 406 7.57 -22.33 0.62
C LEU A 406 7.67 -22.89 2.04
N ASN A 407 8.64 -23.77 2.31
CA ASN A 407 9.00 -24.23 3.66
C ASN A 407 10.19 -23.44 4.21
#